data_4c0394752c54e71565f9c6ffa18ef0ed
#
_entry.id   4c0394752c54e71565f9c6ffa18ef0ed
#
_cell.length_a   1.000
_cell.length_b   1.000
_cell.length_c   1.000
_cell.angle_alpha   90.00
_cell.angle_beta   90.00
_cell.angle_gamma   90.00
#
_symmetry.space_group_name_H-M   'P 1'
#
loop_
_entity.id
_entity.type
_entity.pdbx_description
1 polymer ?
#
loop_
_entity_poly.entity_id
_entity_poly.type
_entity_poly.pdbx_seq_one_letter_code
_entity_poly.pdbx_strand_id
1 'polypeptide(L)'
;MTDITSFQRTYRSIDKALGSLCLIFLALLIWDLNDFISTFLFMINALLGTAPFIIFAVLAVAYLKATSAENLLSKAFSGPQLSMIFLAAFLGGLSPFCSCEVIPFIAALLAIGAPLSAVMAFWLASPLMDPAMFLITSGTLGWDFAVGKTIFSVGIGVLGGFITMIFHKSSVFLDPLRDKPQIGGCCGVKEPFVGTPVWKFWKSNDRLETFKSTTTSNAFFLIKWLALAYSIEALMIKYIPAELIVTLVGGEGFLTILSAAILGAPAYLNGYAAVPLVDALISQGMSIGAAMSFMIAGGVSSIPAAIAVWALVKPKVFIAYLFYGIVGATLSGILWQFLN
;
A
#
# COMPACT_ATOMS: atom_id res chain seq x y z
N MET A 1 -43.00 -10.86 -3.62
CA MET A 1 -41.96 -10.70 -2.55
C MET A 1 -40.66 -11.48 -2.83
N THR A 2 -40.54 -12.16 -3.96
CA THR A 2 -39.38 -13.00 -4.34
C THR A 2 -38.24 -12.27 -5.09
N ASP A 3 -38.50 -11.06 -5.63
CA ASP A 3 -37.49 -10.35 -6.48
C ASP A 3 -36.46 -9.52 -5.68
N ILE A 4 -36.82 -9.01 -4.52
CA ILE A 4 -35.92 -8.15 -3.72
C ILE A 4 -34.80 -8.98 -3.08
N THR A 5 -35.09 -10.22 -2.70
CA THR A 5 -34.08 -11.14 -2.09
C THR A 5 -33.10 -11.70 -3.12
N SER A 6 -33.53 -11.91 -4.36
CA SER A 6 -32.65 -12.34 -5.46
C SER A 6 -31.71 -11.20 -5.87
N PHE A 7 -32.21 -9.97 -5.98
CA PHE A 7 -31.43 -8.78 -6.29
C PHE A 7 -30.38 -8.47 -5.19
N GLN A 8 -30.77 -8.59 -3.91
CA GLN A 8 -29.84 -8.44 -2.79
C GLN A 8 -28.76 -9.56 -2.74
N ARG A 9 -29.10 -10.77 -3.16
CA ARG A 9 -28.16 -11.89 -3.25
C ARG A 9 -27.18 -11.69 -4.42
N THR A 10 -27.64 -11.23 -5.56
CA THR A 10 -26.82 -10.90 -6.74
C THR A 10 -25.93 -9.70 -6.45
N TYR A 11 -26.44 -8.66 -5.79
CA TYR A 11 -25.63 -7.49 -5.39
C TYR A 11 -24.54 -7.83 -4.38
N ARG A 12 -24.76 -8.82 -3.51
CA ARG A 12 -23.76 -9.34 -2.58
C ARG A 12 -22.68 -10.22 -3.24
N SER A 13 -22.96 -10.77 -4.43
CA SER A 13 -22.05 -11.62 -5.20
C SER A 13 -21.18 -10.81 -6.18
N ILE A 14 -21.54 -9.59 -6.51
CA ILE A 14 -20.75 -8.71 -7.39
C ILE A 14 -19.51 -8.26 -6.63
N ASP A 15 -18.34 -8.55 -7.19
CA ASP A 15 -17.08 -8.03 -6.69
C ASP A 15 -17.09 -6.50 -6.76
N LYS A 16 -17.00 -5.85 -5.60
CA LYS A 16 -17.13 -4.40 -5.49
C LYS A 16 -16.11 -3.64 -6.34
N ALA A 17 -14.90 -4.18 -6.50
CA ALA A 17 -13.87 -3.55 -7.31
C ALA A 17 -14.25 -3.59 -8.80
N LEU A 18 -14.68 -4.75 -9.29
CA LEU A 18 -15.13 -4.89 -10.68
C LEU A 18 -16.41 -4.08 -10.93
N GLY A 19 -17.34 -4.08 -9.98
CA GLY A 19 -18.56 -3.27 -10.08
C GLY A 19 -18.27 -1.77 -10.17
N SER A 20 -17.34 -1.26 -9.34
CA SER A 20 -16.91 0.13 -9.38
C SER A 20 -16.16 0.46 -10.67
N LEU A 21 -15.31 -0.43 -11.14
CA LEU A 21 -14.59 -0.27 -12.40
C LEU A 21 -15.54 -0.20 -13.59
N CYS A 22 -16.49 -1.13 -13.68
CA CYS A 22 -17.52 -1.12 -14.71
C CYS A 22 -18.36 0.17 -14.67
N LEU A 23 -18.72 0.65 -13.47
CA LEU A 23 -19.50 1.87 -13.30
C LEU A 23 -18.73 3.10 -13.78
N ILE A 24 -17.43 3.21 -13.46
CA ILE A 24 -16.57 4.30 -13.92
C ILE A 24 -16.50 4.30 -15.46
N PHE A 25 -16.19 3.16 -16.08
CA PHE A 25 -16.07 3.08 -17.54
C PHE A 25 -17.42 3.28 -18.24
N LEU A 26 -18.51 2.84 -17.66
CA LEU A 26 -19.85 3.06 -18.20
C LEU A 26 -20.26 4.55 -18.12
N ALA A 27 -19.92 5.22 -17.02
CA ALA A 27 -20.12 6.66 -16.87
C ALA A 27 -19.28 7.45 -17.88
N LEU A 28 -18.00 7.09 -18.07
CA LEU A 28 -17.13 7.73 -19.07
C LEU A 28 -17.63 7.52 -20.50
N LEU A 29 -18.11 6.32 -20.82
CA LEU A 29 -18.65 6.02 -22.14
C LEU A 29 -19.89 6.89 -22.50
N ILE A 30 -20.70 7.21 -21.48
CA ILE A 30 -21.89 8.05 -21.66
C ILE A 30 -21.51 9.54 -21.72
N TRP A 31 -20.48 9.95 -20.96
CA TRP A 31 -20.08 11.35 -20.84
C TRP A 31 -19.22 11.82 -22.00
N ASP A 32 -18.07 11.12 -22.26
CA ASP A 32 -17.14 11.44 -23.33
C ASP A 32 -16.32 10.20 -23.73
N LEU A 33 -16.43 9.83 -25.01
CA LEU A 33 -15.71 8.67 -25.57
C LEU A 33 -14.19 8.86 -25.55
N ASN A 34 -13.68 10.10 -25.69
CA ASN A 34 -12.24 10.37 -25.64
C ASN A 34 -11.71 10.14 -24.23
N ASP A 35 -12.48 10.50 -23.21
CA ASP A 35 -12.14 10.28 -21.81
C ASP A 35 -12.14 8.79 -21.47
N PHE A 36 -13.09 8.05 -22.00
CA PHE A 36 -13.10 6.59 -21.90
C PHE A 36 -11.82 5.98 -22.47
N ILE A 37 -11.47 6.34 -23.73
CA ILE A 37 -10.31 5.79 -24.41
C ILE A 37 -9.01 6.18 -23.69
N SER A 38 -8.85 7.45 -23.33
CA SER A 38 -7.63 7.92 -22.66
C SER A 38 -7.44 7.26 -21.28
N THR A 39 -8.50 7.15 -20.49
CA THR A 39 -8.47 6.49 -19.17
C THR A 39 -8.19 5.00 -19.31
N PHE A 40 -8.80 4.34 -20.29
CA PHE A 40 -8.56 2.91 -20.54
C PHE A 40 -7.13 2.63 -20.97
N LEU A 41 -6.59 3.43 -21.90
CA LEU A 41 -5.20 3.29 -22.36
C LEU A 41 -4.21 3.58 -21.23
N PHE A 42 -4.46 4.60 -20.41
CA PHE A 42 -3.64 4.89 -19.23
C PHE A 42 -3.63 3.69 -18.27
N MET A 43 -4.79 3.16 -17.93
CA MET A 43 -4.93 1.99 -17.05
C MET A 43 -4.15 0.78 -17.57
N ILE A 44 -4.30 0.46 -18.87
CA ILE A 44 -3.59 -0.68 -19.48
C ILE A 44 -2.07 -0.46 -19.48
N ASN A 45 -1.61 0.73 -19.88
CA ASN A 45 -0.17 1.04 -19.90
C ASN A 45 0.43 1.00 -18.49
N ALA A 46 -0.26 1.51 -17.48
CA ALA A 46 0.18 1.45 -16.09
C ALA A 46 0.23 0.00 -15.57
N LEU A 47 -0.77 -0.83 -15.89
CA LEU A 47 -0.76 -2.26 -15.55
C LEU A 47 0.39 -3.01 -16.24
N LEU A 48 0.65 -2.74 -17.51
CA LEU A 48 1.76 -3.36 -18.25
C LEU A 48 3.11 -2.91 -17.70
N GLY A 49 3.27 -1.64 -17.35
CA GLY A 49 4.49 -1.11 -16.73
C GLY A 49 4.79 -1.73 -15.36
N THR A 50 3.75 -2.02 -14.58
CA THR A 50 3.89 -2.65 -13.25
C THR A 50 3.84 -4.17 -13.28
N ALA A 51 3.46 -4.78 -14.40
CA ALA A 51 3.31 -6.24 -14.54
C ALA A 51 4.53 -7.07 -14.09
N PRO A 52 5.79 -6.72 -14.42
CA PRO A 52 6.95 -7.49 -13.98
C PRO A 52 7.05 -7.57 -12.45
N PHE A 53 6.77 -6.46 -11.74
CA PHE A 53 6.81 -6.39 -10.28
C PHE A 53 5.66 -7.17 -9.66
N ILE A 54 4.45 -7.07 -10.23
CA ILE A 54 3.27 -7.83 -9.80
C ILE A 54 3.52 -9.34 -9.93
N ILE A 55 4.05 -9.78 -11.08
CA ILE A 55 4.38 -11.20 -11.31
C ILE A 55 5.40 -11.68 -10.30
N PHE A 56 6.47 -10.91 -10.08
CA PHE A 56 7.49 -11.26 -9.09
C PHE A 56 6.90 -11.41 -7.69
N ALA A 57 6.13 -10.43 -7.22
CA ALA A 57 5.53 -10.44 -5.89
C ALA A 57 4.53 -11.60 -5.71
N VAL A 58 3.66 -11.82 -6.68
CA VAL A 58 2.67 -12.91 -6.65
C VAL A 58 3.36 -14.27 -6.59
N LEU A 59 4.40 -14.48 -7.41
CA LEU A 59 5.16 -15.71 -7.42
C LEU A 59 5.96 -15.90 -6.13
N ALA A 60 6.55 -14.83 -5.57
CA ALA A 60 7.28 -14.87 -4.31
C ALA A 60 6.36 -15.27 -3.15
N VAL A 61 5.18 -14.65 -3.02
CA VAL A 61 4.19 -15.01 -1.99
C VAL A 61 3.68 -16.44 -2.16
N ALA A 62 3.38 -16.86 -3.40
CA ALA A 62 2.94 -18.22 -3.67
C ALA A 62 4.03 -19.25 -3.37
N TYR A 63 5.30 -18.92 -3.65
CA TYR A 63 6.46 -19.73 -3.32
C TYR A 63 6.63 -19.88 -1.80
N LEU A 64 6.60 -18.78 -1.05
CA LEU A 64 6.71 -18.79 0.41
C LEU A 64 5.62 -19.65 1.04
N LYS A 65 4.40 -19.55 0.54
CA LYS A 65 3.27 -20.34 1.03
C LYS A 65 3.39 -21.83 0.67
N ALA A 66 3.71 -22.14 -0.56
CA ALA A 66 3.87 -23.53 -1.03
C ALA A 66 5.04 -24.26 -0.35
N THR A 67 6.12 -23.55 -0.04
CA THR A 67 7.29 -24.09 0.67
C THR A 67 7.10 -24.15 2.16
N SER A 68 6.10 -23.51 2.76
CA SER A 68 5.94 -23.26 4.20
C SER A 68 7.08 -22.40 4.79
N ALA A 69 7.77 -21.62 3.96
CA ALA A 69 8.82 -20.71 4.41
C ALA A 69 8.26 -19.55 5.25
N GLU A 70 6.96 -19.28 5.17
CA GLU A 70 6.26 -18.38 6.10
C GLU A 70 6.47 -18.76 7.58
N ASN A 71 6.69 -20.06 7.89
CA ASN A 71 7.04 -20.51 9.25
C ASN A 71 8.44 -20.03 9.70
N LEU A 72 9.36 -19.74 8.78
CA LEU A 72 10.65 -19.11 9.11
C LEU A 72 10.46 -17.63 9.46
N LEU A 73 9.54 -16.97 8.78
CA LEU A 73 9.17 -15.59 9.10
C LEU A 73 8.57 -15.51 10.50
N SER A 74 7.72 -16.47 10.90
CA SER A 74 7.19 -16.51 12.26
C SER A 74 8.29 -16.61 13.32
N LYS A 75 9.37 -17.35 13.02
CA LYS A 75 10.54 -17.42 13.90
C LYS A 75 11.33 -16.11 13.91
N ALA A 76 11.45 -15.41 12.80
CA ALA A 76 12.07 -14.08 12.73
C ALA A 76 11.28 -13.02 13.52
N PHE A 77 9.95 -13.22 13.64
CA PHE A 77 9.07 -12.42 14.49
C PHE A 77 8.90 -13.00 15.90
N SER A 78 9.74 -13.94 16.34
CA SER A 78 9.81 -14.43 17.70
C SER A 78 11.03 -13.83 18.39
N GLY A 79 10.83 -13.00 19.43
CA GLY A 79 11.91 -12.34 20.13
C GLY A 79 11.44 -11.11 20.93
N PRO A 80 12.35 -10.26 21.41
CA PRO A 80 12.00 -9.02 22.07
C PRO A 80 11.24 -8.09 21.10
N GLN A 81 10.09 -7.59 21.52
CA GLN A 81 9.17 -6.81 20.68
C GLN A 81 9.84 -5.59 20.04
N LEU A 82 10.77 -4.96 20.76
CA LEU A 82 11.55 -3.83 20.25
C LEU A 82 12.42 -4.19 19.05
N SER A 83 13.21 -5.24 19.15
CA SER A 83 14.08 -5.67 18.04
C SER A 83 13.26 -6.08 16.81
N MET A 84 12.07 -6.66 17.02
CA MET A 84 11.15 -6.98 15.93
C MET A 84 10.62 -5.74 15.22
N ILE A 85 10.29 -4.67 15.95
CA ILE A 85 9.85 -3.40 15.37
C ILE A 85 10.94 -2.80 14.50
N PHE A 86 12.18 -2.71 15.00
CA PHE A 86 13.29 -2.17 14.22
C PHE A 86 13.59 -3.01 12.97
N LEU A 87 13.65 -4.33 13.13
CA LEU A 87 13.90 -5.24 12.02
C LEU A 87 12.79 -5.16 10.97
N ALA A 88 11.54 -5.13 11.41
CA ALA A 88 10.38 -5.02 10.53
C ALA A 88 10.34 -3.68 9.78
N ALA A 89 10.62 -2.56 10.45
CA ALA A 89 10.70 -1.24 9.81
C ALA A 89 11.83 -1.17 8.78
N PHE A 90 12.99 -1.71 9.11
CA PHE A 90 14.14 -1.74 8.21
C PHE A 90 13.88 -2.62 6.99
N LEU A 91 13.37 -3.85 7.20
CA LEU A 91 12.97 -4.74 6.11
C LEU A 91 11.85 -4.16 5.28
N GLY A 92 10.88 -3.48 5.90
CA GLY A 92 9.82 -2.76 5.20
C GLY A 92 10.39 -1.68 4.28
N GLY A 93 11.21 -0.78 4.81
CA GLY A 93 11.79 0.35 4.07
C GLY A 93 12.79 -0.04 2.97
N LEU A 94 13.25 -1.28 2.93
CA LEU A 94 14.12 -1.82 1.88
C LEU A 94 13.41 -2.82 0.98
N SER A 95 12.17 -3.18 1.30
CA SER A 95 11.44 -4.20 0.53
C SER A 95 11.01 -3.66 -0.84
N PRO A 96 11.21 -4.42 -1.91
CA PRO A 96 10.79 -4.01 -3.24
C PRO A 96 9.28 -4.21 -3.47
N PHE A 97 8.50 -4.21 -2.41
CA PHE A 97 7.06 -4.44 -2.48
C PHE A 97 6.30 -3.11 -2.51
N CYS A 98 5.46 -2.93 -3.50
CA CYS A 98 4.51 -1.82 -3.49
C CYS A 98 3.42 -2.03 -2.41
N SER A 99 2.74 -0.97 -2.05
CA SER A 99 1.70 -0.99 -1.00
C SER A 99 0.60 -2.04 -1.20
N CYS A 100 0.30 -2.42 -2.44
CA CYS A 100 -0.71 -3.42 -2.77
C CYS A 100 -0.21 -4.86 -2.60
N GLU A 101 1.07 -5.09 -2.87
CA GLU A 101 1.70 -6.41 -2.82
C GLU A 101 2.00 -6.86 -1.38
N VAL A 102 2.21 -5.89 -0.50
CA VAL A 102 2.47 -6.12 0.93
C VAL A 102 1.26 -6.70 1.66
N ILE A 103 0.04 -6.47 1.18
CA ILE A 103 -1.19 -6.86 1.89
C ILE A 103 -1.34 -8.36 2.09
N PRO A 104 -1.15 -9.24 1.08
CA PRO A 104 -1.17 -10.67 1.31
C PRO A 104 -0.12 -11.13 2.31
N PHE A 105 1.06 -10.48 2.30
CA PHE A 105 2.14 -10.75 3.24
C PHE A 105 1.78 -10.36 4.68
N ILE A 106 1.18 -9.18 4.87
CA ILE A 106 0.69 -8.71 6.17
C ILE A 106 -0.42 -9.63 6.69
N ALA A 107 -1.35 -10.04 5.82
CA ALA A 107 -2.38 -10.98 6.21
C ALA A 107 -1.80 -12.32 6.69
N ALA A 108 -0.78 -12.82 6.00
CA ALA A 108 -0.07 -14.04 6.40
C ALA A 108 0.66 -13.86 7.75
N LEU A 109 1.37 -12.75 7.94
CA LEU A 109 2.04 -12.44 9.21
C LEU A 109 1.07 -12.39 10.38
N LEU A 110 -0.07 -11.71 10.22
CA LEU A 110 -1.08 -11.64 11.26
C LEU A 110 -1.74 -12.99 11.53
N ALA A 111 -1.95 -13.80 10.49
CA ALA A 111 -2.52 -15.14 10.61
C ALA A 111 -1.62 -16.12 11.39
N ILE A 112 -0.29 -15.97 11.28
CA ILE A 112 0.69 -16.77 12.06
C ILE A 112 0.96 -16.21 13.45
N GLY A 113 0.24 -15.13 13.86
CA GLY A 113 0.34 -14.56 15.20
C GLY A 113 1.50 -13.58 15.40
N ALA A 114 2.07 -13.00 14.34
CA ALA A 114 3.07 -11.96 14.46
C ALA A 114 2.51 -10.76 15.24
N PRO A 115 3.32 -10.11 16.13
CA PRO A 115 2.85 -8.97 16.91
C PRO A 115 2.42 -7.82 15.99
N LEU A 116 1.23 -7.26 16.22
CA LEU A 116 0.69 -6.18 15.40
C LEU A 116 1.65 -4.97 15.34
N SER A 117 2.41 -4.73 16.40
CA SER A 117 3.42 -3.65 16.45
C SER A 117 4.52 -3.81 15.39
N ALA A 118 5.05 -5.03 15.21
CA ALA A 118 6.03 -5.32 14.19
C ALA A 118 5.42 -5.30 12.78
N VAL A 119 4.19 -5.81 12.65
CA VAL A 119 3.44 -5.75 11.39
C VAL A 119 3.15 -4.31 10.99
N MET A 120 2.75 -3.45 11.94
CA MET A 120 2.51 -2.03 11.68
C MET A 120 3.79 -1.29 11.29
N ALA A 121 4.93 -1.63 11.92
CA ALA A 121 6.23 -1.06 11.57
C ALA A 121 6.62 -1.40 10.12
N PHE A 122 6.49 -2.65 9.73
CA PHE A 122 6.72 -3.08 8.35
C PHE A 122 5.75 -2.41 7.36
N TRP A 123 4.49 -2.35 7.71
CA TRP A 123 3.42 -1.83 6.86
C TRP A 123 3.57 -0.34 6.56
N LEU A 124 3.93 0.46 7.56
CA LEU A 124 4.13 1.90 7.39
C LEU A 124 5.41 2.22 6.61
N ALA A 125 6.48 1.43 6.78
CA ALA A 125 7.75 1.67 6.10
C ALA A 125 7.74 1.23 4.64
N SER A 126 7.08 0.11 4.33
CA SER A 126 7.18 -0.59 3.05
C SER A 126 6.70 0.21 1.82
N PRO A 127 5.61 1.01 1.85
CA PRO A 127 5.15 1.72 0.66
C PRO A 127 5.94 3.00 0.35
N LEU A 128 6.92 3.36 1.17
CA LEU A 128 7.55 4.67 1.11
C LEU A 128 8.80 4.71 0.24
N MET A 129 9.54 3.59 0.18
CA MET A 129 10.79 3.52 -0.56
C MET A 129 11.04 2.09 -1.04
N ASP A 130 11.44 1.97 -2.28
CA ASP A 130 12.01 0.78 -2.89
C ASP A 130 13.29 1.17 -3.66
N PRO A 131 14.13 0.22 -4.08
CA PRO A 131 15.37 0.51 -4.77
C PRO A 131 15.22 1.33 -6.06
N ALA A 132 14.15 1.11 -6.83
CA ALA A 132 13.89 1.87 -8.05
C ALA A 132 13.42 3.29 -7.72
N MET A 133 12.55 3.45 -6.73
CA MET A 133 12.13 4.75 -6.22
C MET A 133 13.30 5.55 -5.68
N PHE A 134 14.25 4.89 -4.98
CA PHE A 134 15.47 5.53 -4.50
C PHE A 134 16.30 6.13 -5.64
N LEU A 135 16.52 5.34 -6.72
CA LEU A 135 17.27 5.80 -7.89
C LEU A 135 16.59 6.96 -8.61
N ILE A 136 15.28 6.90 -8.80
CA ILE A 136 14.52 7.98 -9.45
C ILE A 136 14.53 9.22 -8.56
N THR A 137 14.29 9.09 -7.27
CA THR A 137 14.31 10.22 -6.32
C THR A 137 15.70 10.86 -6.27
N SER A 138 16.77 10.07 -6.21
CA SER A 138 18.14 10.58 -6.19
C SER A 138 18.54 11.27 -7.49
N GLY A 139 18.05 10.81 -8.61
CA GLY A 139 18.30 11.41 -9.93
C GLY A 139 17.54 12.72 -10.17
N THR A 140 16.38 12.90 -9.55
CA THR A 140 15.49 14.05 -9.78
C THR A 140 15.59 15.09 -8.66
N LEU A 141 15.42 14.66 -7.40
CA LEU A 141 15.39 15.54 -6.22
C LEU A 141 16.71 15.60 -5.47
N GLY A 142 17.69 14.84 -5.90
CA GLY A 142 19.02 14.79 -5.31
C GLY A 142 19.20 13.64 -4.29
N TRP A 143 20.48 13.32 -4.08
CA TRP A 143 20.89 12.20 -3.22
C TRP A 143 20.46 12.39 -1.76
N ASP A 144 20.63 13.61 -1.22
CA ASP A 144 20.31 13.94 0.16
C ASP A 144 18.82 13.75 0.44
N PHE A 145 17.96 14.18 -0.49
CA PHE A 145 16.51 13.99 -0.39
C PHE A 145 16.13 12.50 -0.40
N ALA A 146 16.75 11.69 -1.26
CA ALA A 146 16.48 10.25 -1.35
C ALA A 146 16.91 9.53 -0.07
N VAL A 147 18.08 9.85 0.48
CA VAL A 147 18.58 9.29 1.75
C VAL A 147 17.67 9.74 2.91
N GLY A 148 17.36 11.03 2.98
CA GLY A 148 16.45 11.58 4.00
C GLY A 148 15.09 10.88 3.99
N LYS A 149 14.49 10.72 2.81
CA LYS A 149 13.21 10.00 2.65
C LYS A 149 13.31 8.56 3.11
N THR A 150 14.41 7.86 2.82
CA THR A 150 14.63 6.48 3.28
C THR A 150 14.72 6.40 4.80
N ILE A 151 15.46 7.30 5.43
CA ILE A 151 15.58 7.36 6.90
C ILE A 151 14.22 7.63 7.54
N PHE A 152 13.46 8.59 7.01
CA PHE A 152 12.12 8.89 7.51
C PHE A 152 11.13 7.74 7.27
N SER A 153 11.25 7.00 6.18
CA SER A 153 10.43 5.82 5.91
C SER A 153 10.59 4.76 7.02
N VAL A 154 11.82 4.44 7.36
CA VAL A 154 12.13 3.53 8.49
C VAL A 154 11.70 4.14 9.81
N GLY A 155 11.94 5.43 10.03
CA GLY A 155 11.57 6.17 11.24
C GLY A 155 10.08 6.13 11.52
N ILE A 156 9.23 6.32 10.51
CA ILE A 156 7.76 6.24 10.63
C ILE A 156 7.32 4.82 10.95
N GLY A 157 7.93 3.82 10.31
CA GLY A 157 7.70 2.42 10.66
C GLY A 157 7.98 2.14 12.13
N VAL A 158 9.15 2.55 12.63
CA VAL A 158 9.54 2.42 14.03
C VAL A 158 8.57 3.15 14.94
N LEU A 159 8.23 4.40 14.63
CA LEU A 159 7.30 5.23 15.41
C LEU A 159 5.92 4.56 15.51
N GLY A 160 5.35 4.16 14.39
CA GLY A 160 4.03 3.51 14.38
C GLY A 160 4.03 2.15 15.07
N GLY A 161 5.10 1.37 14.90
CA GLY A 161 5.29 0.11 15.63
C GLY A 161 5.38 0.32 17.14
N PHE A 162 6.11 1.34 17.57
CA PHE A 162 6.28 1.69 18.99
C PHE A 162 4.97 2.16 19.63
N ILE A 163 4.24 3.05 18.96
CA ILE A 163 2.93 3.51 19.46
C ILE A 163 1.96 2.32 19.52
N THR A 164 1.93 1.47 18.51
CA THR A 164 1.09 0.27 18.52
C THR A 164 1.48 -0.70 19.66
N MET A 165 2.76 -0.82 19.98
CA MET A 165 3.24 -1.62 21.10
C MET A 165 2.75 -1.06 22.45
N ILE A 166 2.83 0.25 22.66
CA ILE A 166 2.35 0.89 23.90
C ILE A 166 0.85 0.67 24.07
N PHE A 167 0.10 0.83 23.00
CA PHE A 167 -1.37 0.75 23.00
C PHE A 167 -1.92 -0.64 22.66
N HIS A 168 -1.12 -1.71 22.65
CA HIS A 168 -1.53 -3.06 22.22
C HIS A 168 -2.73 -3.62 23.01
N LYS A 169 -2.91 -3.21 24.27
CA LYS A 169 -4.06 -3.59 25.12
C LYS A 169 -5.33 -2.77 24.85
N SER A 170 -5.25 -1.75 24.00
CA SER A 170 -6.41 -0.93 23.66
C SER A 170 -7.41 -1.73 22.82
N SER A 171 -8.70 -1.42 22.98
CA SER A 171 -9.80 -1.97 22.16
C SER A 171 -9.64 -1.72 20.65
N VAL A 172 -8.68 -0.88 20.25
CA VAL A 172 -8.35 -0.61 18.86
C VAL A 172 -7.54 -1.77 18.25
N PHE A 173 -6.62 -2.35 19.03
CA PHE A 173 -5.59 -3.28 18.53
C PHE A 173 -5.75 -4.73 18.99
N LEU A 174 -6.73 -5.02 19.89
CA LEU A 174 -6.96 -6.36 20.44
C LEU A 174 -7.32 -7.40 19.36
N ASP A 175 -8.03 -6.98 18.32
CA ASP A 175 -8.45 -7.84 17.22
C ASP A 175 -8.43 -7.02 15.92
N PRO A 176 -7.27 -6.97 15.24
CA PRO A 176 -7.04 -6.03 14.14
C PRO A 176 -7.72 -6.43 12.84
N LEU A 177 -7.90 -7.74 12.60
CA LEU A 177 -8.43 -8.25 11.35
C LEU A 177 -9.96 -8.16 11.29
N ARG A 178 -10.51 -8.02 10.09
CA ARG A 178 -11.95 -8.25 9.86
C ARG A 178 -12.23 -9.74 9.93
N ASP A 179 -13.41 -10.12 10.45
CA ASP A 179 -13.85 -11.51 10.68
C ASP A 179 -13.82 -12.42 9.43
N LYS A 180 -13.72 -11.83 8.26
CA LYS A 180 -13.44 -12.52 6.99
C LYS A 180 -12.60 -11.55 6.15
N PRO A 181 -11.28 -11.67 6.14
CA PRO A 181 -10.50 -10.97 5.14
C PRO A 181 -11.00 -11.46 3.77
N GLN A 182 -11.58 -10.57 2.98
CA GLN A 182 -12.02 -10.87 1.61
C GLN A 182 -10.80 -10.97 0.67
N ILE A 183 -9.78 -11.65 1.13
CA ILE A 183 -8.58 -11.97 0.37
C ILE A 183 -8.77 -13.40 -0.12
N GLY A 184 -9.23 -13.52 -1.33
CA GLY A 184 -9.41 -14.81 -1.98
C GLY A 184 -10.73 -15.49 -1.60
N GLY A 185 -11.76 -15.21 -2.40
CA GLY A 185 -13.01 -15.97 -2.34
C GLY A 185 -12.81 -17.44 -2.68
N CYS A 186 -13.71 -18.23 -2.15
CA CYS A 186 -14.18 -19.52 -2.66
C CYS A 186 -13.27 -20.76 -2.62
N CYS A 187 -12.15 -20.80 -1.91
CA CYS A 187 -11.61 -22.10 -1.49
C CYS A 187 -11.06 -21.94 -0.08
N GLY A 188 -11.58 -22.75 0.84
CA GLY A 188 -11.15 -22.75 2.23
C GLY A 188 -9.63 -22.70 2.31
N VAL A 189 -9.11 -21.73 3.08
CA VAL A 189 -7.68 -21.64 3.37
C VAL A 189 -7.32 -22.98 4.01
N LYS A 190 -6.68 -23.86 3.24
CA LYS A 190 -6.02 -25.04 3.81
C LYS A 190 -5.06 -24.49 4.86
N GLU A 191 -5.11 -25.03 6.05
CA GLU A 191 -4.20 -24.65 7.13
C GLU A 191 -2.76 -24.58 6.60
N PRO A 192 -1.96 -23.58 7.00
CA PRO A 192 -0.59 -23.49 6.56
C PRO A 192 0.12 -24.81 6.90
N PHE A 193 0.90 -25.33 5.97
CA PHE A 193 1.62 -26.59 6.18
C PHE A 193 2.53 -26.44 7.41
N VAL A 194 2.27 -27.24 8.44
CA VAL A 194 3.06 -27.25 9.68
C VAL A 194 4.35 -28.03 9.46
N GLY A 195 5.50 -27.46 9.78
CA GLY A 195 6.78 -28.18 9.73
C GLY A 195 7.96 -27.37 9.16
N THR A 196 9.04 -28.06 8.85
CA THR A 196 10.23 -27.48 8.20
C THR A 196 9.94 -27.12 6.75
N PRO A 197 10.52 -26.02 6.24
CA PRO A 197 10.31 -25.60 4.85
C PRO A 197 10.75 -26.66 3.85
N VAL A 198 9.92 -26.93 2.86
CA VAL A 198 10.20 -27.85 1.75
C VAL A 198 10.46 -27.03 0.50
N TRP A 199 11.72 -26.71 0.24
CA TRP A 199 12.13 -25.85 -0.88
C TRP A 199 11.73 -26.39 -2.25
N LYS A 200 11.71 -27.72 -2.41
CA LYS A 200 11.32 -28.40 -3.68
C LYS A 200 9.82 -28.75 -3.64
N PHE A 201 8.96 -27.72 -3.49
CA PHE A 201 7.51 -27.87 -3.35
C PHE A 201 6.84 -28.58 -4.54
N TRP A 202 7.43 -28.51 -5.74
CA TRP A 202 6.91 -29.12 -6.98
C TRP A 202 6.88 -30.66 -6.96
N LYS A 203 7.51 -31.29 -5.97
CA LYS A 203 7.47 -32.75 -5.79
C LYS A 203 6.19 -33.24 -5.09
N SER A 204 5.38 -32.35 -4.54
CA SER A 204 4.13 -32.64 -3.87
C SER A 204 2.98 -32.01 -4.63
N ASN A 205 1.99 -32.80 -5.04
CA ASN A 205 0.83 -32.31 -5.76
C ASN A 205 0.02 -31.28 -4.95
N ASP A 206 -0.15 -31.48 -3.63
CA ASP A 206 -0.87 -30.56 -2.76
C ASP A 206 -0.18 -29.18 -2.69
N ARG A 207 1.16 -29.19 -2.62
CA ARG A 207 1.96 -27.96 -2.60
C ARG A 207 1.93 -27.23 -3.94
N LEU A 208 1.96 -27.98 -5.04
CA LEU A 208 1.84 -27.44 -6.39
C LEU A 208 0.44 -26.82 -6.61
N GLU A 209 -0.61 -27.47 -6.12
CA GLU A 209 -1.97 -26.93 -6.16
C GLU A 209 -2.08 -25.65 -5.32
N THR A 210 -1.48 -25.64 -4.12
CA THR A 210 -1.41 -24.44 -3.26
C THR A 210 -0.68 -23.31 -3.96
N PHE A 211 0.44 -23.58 -4.64
CA PHE A 211 1.17 -22.59 -5.42
C PHE A 211 0.29 -21.98 -6.53
N LYS A 212 -0.33 -22.84 -7.35
CA LYS A 212 -1.21 -22.40 -8.45
C LYS A 212 -2.42 -21.60 -7.95
N SER A 213 -3.11 -22.10 -6.93
CA SER A 213 -4.31 -21.42 -6.39
C SER A 213 -3.94 -20.08 -5.74
N THR A 214 -2.82 -20.00 -5.02
CA THR A 214 -2.34 -18.76 -4.42
C THR A 214 -1.92 -17.77 -5.50
N THR A 215 -1.20 -18.22 -6.53
CA THR A 215 -0.79 -17.37 -7.67
C THR A 215 -2.00 -16.77 -8.37
N THR A 216 -2.97 -17.59 -8.76
CA THR A 216 -4.17 -17.12 -9.48
C THR A 216 -5.03 -16.20 -8.63
N SER A 217 -5.24 -16.52 -7.37
CA SER A 217 -6.05 -15.70 -6.46
C SER A 217 -5.42 -14.34 -6.20
N ASN A 218 -4.12 -14.29 -5.91
CA ASN A 218 -3.40 -13.04 -5.68
C ASN A 218 -3.27 -12.20 -6.95
N ALA A 219 -2.98 -12.83 -8.10
CA ALA A 219 -2.90 -12.11 -9.37
C ALA A 219 -4.24 -11.46 -9.71
N PHE A 220 -5.35 -12.21 -9.62
CA PHE A 220 -6.68 -11.67 -9.88
C PHE A 220 -7.05 -10.55 -8.90
N PHE A 221 -6.73 -10.73 -7.61
CA PHE A 221 -6.95 -9.69 -6.60
C PHE A 221 -6.19 -8.41 -6.94
N LEU A 222 -4.89 -8.50 -7.22
CA LEU A 222 -4.05 -7.34 -7.53
C LEU A 222 -4.48 -6.64 -8.82
N ILE A 223 -4.69 -7.39 -9.90
CA ILE A 223 -5.06 -6.82 -11.21
C ILE A 223 -6.35 -6.01 -11.12
N LYS A 224 -7.40 -6.54 -10.47
CA LYS A 224 -8.68 -5.83 -10.37
C LYS A 224 -8.61 -4.55 -9.53
N TRP A 225 -7.86 -4.59 -8.41
CA TRP A 225 -7.71 -3.41 -7.54
C TRP A 225 -6.80 -2.37 -8.16
N LEU A 226 -5.72 -2.79 -8.84
CA LEU A 226 -4.84 -1.89 -9.57
C LEU A 226 -5.53 -1.27 -10.79
N ALA A 227 -6.33 -2.05 -11.53
CA ALA A 227 -7.13 -1.51 -12.61
C ALA A 227 -8.08 -0.39 -12.14
N LEU A 228 -8.77 -0.61 -11.01
CA LEU A 228 -9.60 0.42 -10.40
C LEU A 228 -8.78 1.64 -9.98
N ALA A 229 -7.63 1.42 -9.31
CA ALA A 229 -6.76 2.48 -8.84
C ALA A 229 -6.21 3.33 -9.99
N TYR A 230 -5.67 2.71 -11.04
CA TYR A 230 -5.15 3.43 -12.21
C TYR A 230 -6.23 4.14 -13.01
N SER A 231 -7.46 3.62 -13.01
CA SER A 231 -8.59 4.35 -13.61
C SER A 231 -8.93 5.62 -12.83
N ILE A 232 -8.94 5.56 -11.51
CA ILE A 232 -9.13 6.74 -10.65
C ILE A 232 -7.96 7.70 -10.81
N GLU A 233 -6.72 7.21 -10.85
CA GLU A 233 -5.50 8.01 -11.08
C GLU A 233 -5.59 8.79 -12.40
N ALA A 234 -5.95 8.14 -13.50
CA ALA A 234 -6.12 8.80 -14.80
C ALA A 234 -7.12 9.96 -14.73
N LEU A 235 -8.24 9.76 -14.05
CA LEU A 235 -9.25 10.81 -13.85
C LEU A 235 -8.72 11.95 -12.97
N MET A 236 -7.98 11.64 -11.92
CA MET A 236 -7.38 12.65 -11.05
C MET A 236 -6.37 13.51 -11.80
N ILE A 237 -5.46 12.91 -12.58
CA ILE A 237 -4.48 13.64 -13.40
C ILE A 237 -5.21 14.62 -14.35
N LYS A 238 -6.34 14.21 -14.88
CA LYS A 238 -7.07 15.01 -15.85
C LYS A 238 -7.88 16.15 -15.22
N TYR A 239 -8.54 15.88 -14.08
CA TYR A 239 -9.52 16.81 -13.50
C TYR A 239 -9.01 17.61 -12.31
N ILE A 240 -7.84 17.28 -11.74
CA ILE A 240 -7.22 18.04 -10.66
C ILE A 240 -6.05 18.84 -11.24
N PRO A 241 -6.19 20.15 -11.47
CA PRO A 241 -5.11 20.98 -12.00
C PRO A 241 -3.99 21.13 -10.97
N ALA A 242 -2.73 21.06 -11.43
CA ALA A 242 -1.55 21.21 -10.60
C ALA A 242 -1.51 22.55 -9.87
N GLU A 243 -2.04 23.62 -10.50
CA GLU A 243 -2.13 24.97 -9.93
C GLU A 243 -2.91 25.01 -8.62
N LEU A 244 -3.95 24.18 -8.50
CA LEU A 244 -4.74 24.07 -7.28
C LEU A 244 -3.93 23.44 -6.14
N ILE A 245 -3.04 22.50 -6.47
CA ILE A 245 -2.12 21.91 -5.50
C ILE A 245 -1.10 22.97 -5.06
N VAL A 246 -0.52 23.73 -5.98
CA VAL A 246 0.46 24.80 -5.68
C VAL A 246 -0.11 25.84 -4.74
N THR A 247 -1.36 26.28 -4.95
CA THR A 247 -1.98 27.30 -4.07
C THR A 247 -2.20 26.80 -2.64
N LEU A 248 -2.33 25.51 -2.45
CA LEU A 248 -2.60 24.88 -1.14
C LEU A 248 -1.33 24.45 -0.40
N VAL A 249 -0.24 24.14 -1.13
CA VAL A 249 1.03 23.68 -0.56
C VAL A 249 2.20 24.62 -0.84
N GLY A 250 1.98 25.71 -1.55
CA GLY A 250 2.97 26.76 -1.77
C GLY A 250 3.19 27.58 -0.50
N GLY A 251 4.44 28.00 -0.28
CA GLY A 251 4.82 28.81 0.88
C GLY A 251 5.60 28.02 1.94
N GLU A 252 5.91 28.71 3.03
CA GLU A 252 6.73 28.18 4.12
C GLU A 252 5.92 28.09 5.43
N GLY A 253 6.32 27.14 6.29
CA GLY A 253 5.79 27.03 7.65
C GLY A 253 5.04 25.74 7.94
N PHE A 254 4.67 25.58 9.21
CA PHE A 254 4.02 24.38 9.73
C PHE A 254 2.70 24.05 9.02
N LEU A 255 1.87 25.06 8.75
CA LEU A 255 0.57 24.83 8.12
C LEU A 255 0.73 24.32 6.67
N THR A 256 1.73 24.80 5.95
CA THR A 256 2.05 24.33 4.59
C THR A 256 2.50 22.86 4.60
N ILE A 257 3.36 22.48 5.56
CA ILE A 257 3.82 21.10 5.72
C ILE A 257 2.64 20.17 6.09
N LEU A 258 1.76 20.63 6.98
CA LEU A 258 0.57 19.87 7.38
C LEU A 258 -0.43 19.74 6.22
N SER A 259 -0.68 20.82 5.48
CA SER A 259 -1.54 20.78 4.30
C SER A 259 -0.97 19.86 3.23
N ALA A 260 0.35 19.87 3.02
CA ALA A 260 1.03 18.95 2.13
C ALA A 260 0.87 17.48 2.55
N ALA A 261 0.91 17.17 3.86
CA ALA A 261 0.61 15.83 4.37
C ALA A 261 -0.83 15.40 4.08
N ILE A 262 -1.80 16.30 4.29
CA ILE A 262 -3.22 15.99 4.10
C ILE A 262 -3.54 15.86 2.61
N LEU A 263 -3.00 16.73 1.77
CA LEU A 263 -3.21 16.72 0.33
C LEU A 263 -2.41 15.62 -0.37
N GLY A 264 -1.24 15.27 0.15
CA GLY A 264 -0.43 14.17 -0.36
C GLY A 264 -1.20 12.86 -0.40
N ALA A 265 -2.04 12.60 0.62
CA ALA A 265 -2.85 11.38 0.69
C ALA A 265 -3.73 11.15 -0.57
N PRO A 266 -4.63 12.05 -0.96
CA PRO A 266 -5.46 11.88 -2.15
C PRO A 266 -4.75 12.26 -3.45
N ALA A 267 -3.77 13.19 -3.42
CA ALA A 267 -3.08 13.68 -4.62
C ALA A 267 -1.88 12.82 -5.05
N TYR A 268 -1.48 11.86 -4.22
CA TYR A 268 -0.37 10.96 -4.53
C TYR A 268 -0.86 9.83 -5.43
N LEU A 269 -0.61 9.98 -6.70
CA LEU A 269 -1.11 9.09 -7.72
C LEU A 269 -0.32 7.79 -7.75
N ASN A 270 0.98 7.89 -7.93
CA ASN A 270 1.91 6.77 -7.98
C ASN A 270 3.28 7.25 -7.47
N GLY A 271 3.99 6.39 -6.73
CA GLY A 271 5.31 6.72 -6.19
C GLY A 271 6.28 7.27 -7.25
N TYR A 272 6.30 6.67 -8.42
CA TYR A 272 7.19 7.06 -9.51
C TYR A 272 6.76 8.38 -10.18
N ALA A 273 5.48 8.61 -10.36
CA ALA A 273 4.94 9.84 -10.94
C ALA A 273 5.01 11.03 -9.97
N ALA A 274 5.00 10.78 -8.66
CA ALA A 274 5.09 11.81 -7.65
C ALA A 274 6.45 12.51 -7.62
N VAL A 275 7.54 11.84 -8.01
CA VAL A 275 8.89 12.44 -7.99
C VAL A 275 9.01 13.63 -8.96
N PRO A 276 8.72 13.49 -10.26
CA PRO A 276 8.76 14.63 -11.17
C PRO A 276 7.68 15.69 -10.87
N LEU A 277 6.52 15.28 -10.34
CA LEU A 277 5.50 16.24 -9.89
C LEU A 277 6.03 17.11 -8.76
N VAL A 278 6.67 16.52 -7.74
CA VAL A 278 7.22 17.25 -6.61
C VAL A 278 8.37 18.15 -7.03
N ASP A 279 9.21 17.74 -7.97
CA ASP A 279 10.27 18.57 -8.56
C ASP A 279 9.69 19.83 -9.23
N ALA A 280 8.63 19.65 -10.02
CA ALA A 280 7.91 20.76 -10.63
C ALA A 280 7.25 21.68 -9.57
N LEU A 281 6.69 21.13 -8.50
CA LEU A 281 6.09 21.91 -7.41
C LEU A 281 7.15 22.70 -6.62
N ILE A 282 8.33 22.12 -6.36
CA ILE A 282 9.46 22.82 -5.73
C ILE A 282 9.90 23.99 -6.61
N SER A 283 10.03 23.77 -7.93
CA SER A 283 10.36 24.82 -8.88
C SER A 283 9.31 25.96 -8.91
N GLN A 284 8.08 25.69 -8.49
CA GLN A 284 6.98 26.66 -8.38
C GLN A 284 6.84 27.27 -6.98
N GLY A 285 7.75 26.98 -6.04
CA GLY A 285 7.79 27.60 -4.72
C GLY A 285 7.26 26.71 -3.57
N MET A 286 7.10 25.41 -3.78
CA MET A 286 6.84 24.47 -2.69
C MET A 286 8.10 24.32 -1.83
N SER A 287 7.98 24.45 -0.50
CA SER A 287 9.12 24.24 0.40
C SER A 287 9.56 22.77 0.42
N ILE A 288 10.86 22.55 0.64
CA ILE A 288 11.45 21.19 0.68
C ILE A 288 10.86 20.32 1.79
N GLY A 289 10.46 20.93 2.92
CA GLY A 289 9.76 20.23 4.00
C GLY A 289 8.34 19.82 3.59
N ALA A 290 7.61 20.68 2.88
CA ALA A 290 6.30 20.33 2.32
C ALA A 290 6.42 19.20 1.27
N ALA A 291 7.44 19.25 0.43
CA ALA A 291 7.73 18.20 -0.54
C ALA A 291 7.99 16.83 0.12
N MET A 292 8.79 16.80 1.17
CA MET A 292 9.05 15.58 1.96
C MET A 292 7.76 15.06 2.59
N SER A 293 6.99 15.95 3.22
CA SER A 293 5.71 15.61 3.87
C SER A 293 4.69 15.06 2.87
N PHE A 294 4.56 15.69 1.70
CA PHE A 294 3.68 15.27 0.61
C PHE A 294 4.02 13.87 0.11
N MET A 295 5.30 13.62 -0.18
CA MET A 295 5.75 12.32 -0.68
C MET A 295 5.57 11.19 0.32
N ILE A 296 5.83 11.44 1.60
CA ILE A 296 5.70 10.44 2.65
C ILE A 296 4.22 10.15 2.94
N ALA A 297 3.40 11.19 3.13
CA ALA A 297 1.97 11.01 3.37
C ALA A 297 1.31 10.25 2.22
N GLY A 298 1.60 10.66 1.00
CA GLY A 298 1.05 10.04 -0.19
C GLY A 298 1.46 8.57 -0.35
N GLY A 299 2.71 8.24 -0.08
CA GLY A 299 3.20 6.87 -0.13
C GLY A 299 2.47 5.94 0.85
N VAL A 300 2.23 6.40 2.09
CA VAL A 300 1.48 5.63 3.10
C VAL A 300 0.00 5.52 2.74
N SER A 301 -0.62 6.60 2.31
CA SER A 301 -2.08 6.73 2.21
C SER A 301 -2.62 6.85 0.79
N SER A 302 -1.83 6.47 -0.21
CA SER A 302 -2.31 6.41 -1.60
C SER A 302 -3.62 5.61 -1.70
N ILE A 303 -4.49 6.02 -2.61
CA ILE A 303 -5.83 5.40 -2.77
C ILE A 303 -5.75 3.86 -2.89
N PRO A 304 -4.83 3.28 -3.69
CA PRO A 304 -4.68 1.84 -3.77
C PRO A 304 -4.29 1.20 -2.43
N ALA A 305 -3.33 1.82 -1.71
CA ALA A 305 -2.91 1.37 -0.39
C ALA A 305 -4.05 1.44 0.62
N ALA A 306 -4.74 2.58 0.68
CA ALA A 306 -5.84 2.80 1.61
C ALA A 306 -6.99 1.81 1.42
N ILE A 307 -7.40 1.56 0.17
CA ILE A 307 -8.46 0.59 -0.16
C ILE A 307 -8.06 -0.81 0.28
N ALA A 308 -6.83 -1.18 0.03
CA ALA A 308 -6.32 -2.51 0.33
C ALA A 308 -6.16 -2.74 1.85
N VAL A 309 -5.67 -1.73 2.58
CA VAL A 309 -5.63 -1.73 4.05
C VAL A 309 -7.04 -1.80 4.65
N TRP A 310 -7.97 -0.99 4.12
CA TRP A 310 -9.37 -1.02 4.54
C TRP A 310 -10.03 -2.39 4.37
N ALA A 311 -9.68 -3.12 3.32
CA ALA A 311 -10.22 -4.45 3.07
C ALA A 311 -9.74 -5.49 4.09
N LEU A 312 -8.56 -5.30 4.68
CA LEU A 312 -7.90 -6.26 5.57
C LEU A 312 -8.25 -6.04 7.04
N VAL A 313 -8.23 -4.78 7.50
CA VAL A 313 -8.33 -4.47 8.94
C VAL A 313 -9.63 -3.80 9.32
N LYS A 314 -9.92 -3.81 10.64
CA LYS A 314 -11.06 -3.10 11.22
C LYS A 314 -10.89 -1.58 11.07
N PRO A 315 -11.99 -0.81 10.96
CA PRO A 315 -11.94 0.64 10.76
C PRO A 315 -11.06 1.39 11.76
N LYS A 316 -11.05 0.97 13.01
CA LYS A 316 -10.23 1.59 14.07
C LYS A 316 -8.73 1.47 13.80
N VAL A 317 -8.28 0.31 13.33
CA VAL A 317 -6.87 0.06 12.96
C VAL A 317 -6.49 0.83 11.70
N PHE A 318 -7.42 0.91 10.74
CA PHE A 318 -7.24 1.72 9.53
C PHE A 318 -7.07 3.21 9.84
N ILE A 319 -7.90 3.76 10.72
CA ILE A 319 -7.78 5.16 11.15
C ILE A 319 -6.44 5.40 11.87
N ALA A 320 -6.01 4.47 12.74
CA ALA A 320 -4.71 4.55 13.40
C ALA A 320 -3.55 4.52 12.39
N TYR A 321 -3.63 3.66 11.37
CA TYR A 321 -2.65 3.60 10.28
C TYR A 321 -2.52 4.93 9.53
N LEU A 322 -3.64 5.51 9.10
CA LEU A 322 -3.65 6.81 8.42
C LEU A 322 -3.13 7.93 9.33
N PHE A 323 -3.53 7.92 10.59
CA PHE A 323 -3.07 8.90 11.58
C PHE A 323 -1.54 8.84 11.76
N TYR A 324 -0.96 7.64 11.88
CA TYR A 324 0.49 7.46 11.96
C TYR A 324 1.20 7.95 10.68
N GLY A 325 0.61 7.69 9.52
CA GLY A 325 1.12 8.17 8.24
C GLY A 325 1.15 9.69 8.17
N ILE A 326 0.06 10.37 8.49
CA ILE A 326 -0.04 11.84 8.45
C ILE A 326 0.87 12.49 9.50
N VAL A 327 0.86 12.01 10.74
CA VAL A 327 1.73 12.54 11.80
C VAL A 327 3.19 12.32 11.46
N GLY A 328 3.55 11.11 11.03
CA GLY A 328 4.92 10.79 10.62
C GLY A 328 5.39 11.62 9.43
N ALA A 329 4.54 11.83 8.43
CA ALA A 329 4.83 12.67 7.27
C ALA A 329 5.06 14.13 7.68
N THR A 330 4.18 14.67 8.52
CA THR A 330 4.31 16.05 9.03
C THR A 330 5.60 16.23 9.82
N LEU A 331 5.91 15.31 10.73
CA LEU A 331 7.16 15.32 11.50
C LEU A 331 8.39 15.24 10.58
N SER A 332 8.37 14.37 9.59
CA SER A 332 9.45 14.23 8.61
C SER A 332 9.66 15.50 7.79
N GLY A 333 8.56 16.15 7.37
CA GLY A 333 8.61 17.41 6.65
C GLY A 333 9.19 18.53 7.49
N ILE A 334 8.78 18.64 8.77
CA ILE A 334 9.32 19.64 9.71
C ILE A 334 10.82 19.40 9.92
N LEU A 335 11.21 18.16 10.24
CA LEU A 335 12.61 17.83 10.45
C LEU A 335 13.45 18.10 9.21
N TRP A 336 12.94 17.73 8.04
CA TRP A 336 13.63 17.97 6.77
C TRP A 336 13.82 19.47 6.47
N GLN A 337 12.81 20.28 6.76
CA GLN A 337 12.89 21.74 6.59
C GLN A 337 13.92 22.38 7.53
N PHE A 338 14.14 21.81 8.73
CA PHE A 338 15.16 22.31 9.65
C PHE A 338 16.58 21.85 9.33
N LEU A 339 16.73 20.75 8.61
CA LEU A 339 18.04 20.20 8.25
C LEU A 339 18.63 20.82 6.99
N ASN A 340 17.80 21.44 6.17
CA ASN A 340 18.16 22.09 4.88
C ASN A 340 17.63 23.51 4.81
#